data_9acb70a5df9c4419ce48248f2e682e9f
#
_entry.id   9acb70a5df9c4419ce48248f2e682e9f
#
_cell.length_a   1.000
_cell.length_b   1.000
_cell.length_c   1.000
_cell.angle_alpha   90.00
_cell.angle_beta   90.00
_cell.angle_gamma   90.00
#
_symmetry.space_group_name_H-M   'P 1'
#
loop_
_entity.id
_entity.type
_entity.pdbx_description
1 polymer ?
#
loop_
_entity_poly.entity_id
_entity_poly.type
_entity_poly.pdbx_seq_one_letter_code
_entity_poly.pdbx_strand_id
1 'polypeptide(L)'
;MKQRVFLALMMPFLFIKGFAQEVNSTVPSETSEDENTAYWVSPETNNERVLNPNKFRDNWFITVNAGTFLNWCDNTSDAKGKQFQPAAGLSVGKWLSPWGGFRVMGMWGRGFGQTYKPVLDRTYNWNVVNGYIDAMFNLHNLFGGYKENRFFQVMAIAGIGVEHMFGFSDESWYKNYNVNTEKNNLLGFRTGLLASFRLRHALALNVEASVNCLDDSYDGVTSDHKWDGHVNLLVGLVYRFKNHDGTHQFTFTRRDQDKYDALNAEVNR
;
A
#
# COMPACT_ATOMS: atom_id res chain seq x y z
N MET A 1 30.76 -0.91 -0.53
CA MET A 1 29.94 0.24 -1.00
C MET A 1 28.43 -0.07 -1.13
N LYS A 2 27.97 -1.30 -0.90
CA LYS A 2 26.56 -1.75 -1.09
C LYS A 2 25.64 -1.52 0.15
N GLN A 3 26.19 -1.29 1.33
CA GLN A 3 25.41 -1.12 2.59
C GLN A 3 24.70 0.23 2.76
N ARG A 4 25.07 1.26 2.01
CA ARG A 4 24.51 2.62 2.18
C ARG A 4 23.17 2.86 1.47
N VAL A 5 22.82 2.04 0.50
CA VAL A 5 21.58 2.20 -0.27
C VAL A 5 20.39 1.61 0.48
N PHE A 6 20.60 0.60 1.34
CA PHE A 6 19.56 -0.09 2.09
C PHE A 6 18.98 0.77 3.23
N LEU A 7 19.85 1.54 3.89
CA LEU A 7 19.41 2.42 4.99
C LEU A 7 18.57 3.60 4.51
N ALA A 8 18.75 4.03 3.27
CA ALA A 8 18.02 5.16 2.69
C ALA A 8 16.55 4.84 2.33
N LEU A 9 16.23 3.56 2.05
CA LEU A 9 14.86 3.13 1.73
C LEU A 9 14.00 2.85 2.97
N MET A 10 14.64 2.57 4.13
CA MET A 10 13.94 2.34 5.40
C MET A 10 13.73 3.61 6.25
N MET A 11 14.38 4.72 5.92
CA MET A 11 14.32 5.96 6.71
C MET A 11 13.07 6.85 6.61
N PRO A 12 12.14 6.74 5.64
CA PRO A 12 10.98 7.63 5.64
C PRO A 12 9.92 7.29 6.70
N PHE A 13 10.03 6.17 7.42
CA PHE A 13 9.00 5.78 8.38
C PHE A 13 9.19 6.28 9.82
N LEU A 14 10.35 6.87 10.15
CA LEU A 14 10.66 7.29 11.53
C LEU A 14 10.32 8.75 11.84
N PHE A 15 9.79 9.53 10.89
CA PHE A 15 9.49 10.97 11.08
C PHE A 15 8.00 11.32 11.01
N ILE A 16 7.08 10.38 11.29
CA ILE A 16 5.68 10.77 11.55
C ILE A 16 5.52 11.00 13.06
N LYS A 17 6.20 12.00 13.60
CA LYS A 17 5.78 12.64 14.83
C LYS A 17 4.87 13.82 14.45
N GLY A 18 3.58 13.65 14.71
CA GLY A 18 2.65 14.68 15.10
C GLY A 18 2.60 15.96 14.26
N PHE A 19 1.85 15.95 13.17
CA PHE A 19 1.14 17.12 12.71
C PHE A 19 -0.37 16.92 12.98
N ALA A 20 -0.71 16.92 14.27
CA ALA A 20 -2.03 17.39 14.66
C ALA A 20 -1.91 18.92 14.64
N GLN A 21 -2.44 19.52 13.59
CA GLN A 21 -2.62 20.95 13.53
C GLN A 21 -3.78 21.26 14.48
N GLU A 22 -3.44 21.71 15.70
CA GLU A 22 -4.41 22.41 16.57
C GLU A 22 -4.89 23.64 15.81
N VAL A 23 -6.13 23.59 15.39
CA VAL A 23 -6.85 24.81 14.99
C VAL A 23 -7.12 25.59 16.26
N ASN A 24 -6.21 26.51 16.55
CA ASN A 24 -6.36 27.46 17.62
C ASN A 24 -7.39 28.50 17.18
N SER A 25 -8.64 28.28 17.54
CA SER A 25 -9.69 29.30 17.45
C SER A 25 -9.51 30.29 18.60
N THR A 26 -8.63 31.25 18.43
CA THR A 26 -8.66 32.46 19.25
C THR A 26 -9.82 33.33 18.80
N VAL A 27 -10.89 33.30 19.55
CA VAL A 27 -11.95 34.31 19.50
C VAL A 27 -11.41 35.56 20.18
N PRO A 28 -11.29 36.69 19.50
CA PRO A 28 -11.08 37.94 20.17
C PRO A 28 -12.43 38.42 20.71
N SER A 29 -12.52 38.48 22.05
CA SER A 29 -13.55 39.27 22.70
C SER A 29 -13.13 40.73 22.70
N GLU A 30 -13.67 41.55 21.88
CA GLU A 30 -13.69 43.00 22.08
C GLU A 30 -15.09 43.54 21.82
N THR A 31 -15.69 43.93 22.93
CA THR A 31 -16.80 44.87 23.02
C THR A 31 -16.30 46.25 22.63
N SER A 32 -16.83 46.82 21.57
CA SER A 32 -16.96 48.28 21.46
C SER A 32 -18.26 48.59 20.69
N GLU A 33 -19.17 49.18 21.43
CA GLU A 33 -20.36 49.89 20.91
C GLU A 33 -19.87 51.03 20.03
N ASP A 34 -20.22 51.02 18.73
CA ASP A 34 -20.36 52.23 17.94
C ASP A 34 -21.49 51.99 16.90
N GLU A 35 -22.51 52.84 17.07
CA GLU A 35 -23.70 52.96 16.25
C GLU A 35 -23.38 53.39 14.82
N ASN A 36 -24.14 52.81 13.87
CA ASN A 36 -24.31 53.28 12.49
C ASN A 36 -23.21 53.03 11.46
N THR A 37 -23.01 51.79 11.12
CA THR A 37 -22.75 51.44 9.74
C THR A 37 -23.42 50.08 9.45
N ALA A 38 -24.44 50.08 8.59
CA ALA A 38 -25.04 48.87 8.08
C ALA A 38 -24.00 48.17 7.16
N TYR A 39 -23.14 47.38 7.75
CA TYR A 39 -22.33 46.45 7.01
C TYR A 39 -23.25 45.34 6.52
N TRP A 40 -23.42 45.25 5.23
CA TRP A 40 -23.90 44.06 4.58
C TRP A 40 -22.85 42.98 4.79
N VAL A 41 -22.91 42.32 5.92
CA VAL A 41 -22.16 41.05 6.11
C VAL A 41 -22.85 40.07 5.17
N SER A 42 -22.20 39.80 4.04
CA SER A 42 -22.55 38.63 3.25
C SER A 42 -22.50 37.46 4.22
N PRO A 43 -23.57 36.68 4.42
CA PRO A 43 -23.46 35.47 5.19
C PRO A 43 -22.37 34.62 4.49
N GLU A 44 -21.18 34.51 5.09
CA GLU A 44 -20.24 33.50 4.71
C GLU A 44 -20.97 32.19 4.96
N THR A 45 -21.56 31.64 3.90
CA THR A 45 -22.14 30.30 3.93
C THR A 45 -21.00 29.36 4.27
N ASN A 46 -20.94 28.93 5.51
CA ASN A 46 -19.94 27.99 6.03
C ASN A 46 -20.28 26.62 5.44
N ASN A 47 -20.00 26.48 4.15
CA ASN A 47 -20.23 25.29 3.35
C ASN A 47 -19.16 24.26 3.67
N GLU A 48 -19.14 23.73 4.88
CA GLU A 48 -18.27 22.62 5.25
C GLU A 48 -18.59 21.40 4.42
N ARG A 49 -17.59 20.90 3.73
CA ARG A 49 -17.66 19.60 3.03
C ARG A 49 -17.50 18.50 4.05
N VAL A 50 -18.56 17.81 4.39
CA VAL A 50 -18.54 16.67 5.30
C VAL A 50 -18.43 15.37 4.51
N LEU A 51 -17.48 14.52 4.89
CA LEU A 51 -17.32 13.19 4.31
C LEU A 51 -18.55 12.33 4.63
N ASN A 52 -19.15 11.72 3.61
CA ASN A 52 -20.26 10.80 3.81
C ASN A 52 -19.82 9.58 4.64
N PRO A 53 -20.72 9.05 5.52
CA PRO A 53 -20.39 7.88 6.34
C PRO A 53 -19.94 6.69 5.50
N ASN A 54 -18.81 6.10 5.86
CA ASN A 54 -18.27 4.90 5.22
C ASN A 54 -18.85 3.65 5.91
N LYS A 55 -19.86 3.02 5.28
CA LYS A 55 -20.46 1.78 5.79
C LYS A 55 -19.53 0.58 5.55
N PHE A 56 -19.78 -0.52 6.25
CA PHE A 56 -18.93 -1.73 6.13
C PHE A 56 -18.80 -2.22 4.68
N ARG A 57 -19.89 -2.20 3.90
CA ARG A 57 -19.90 -2.67 2.50
C ARG A 57 -19.32 -1.68 1.48
N ASP A 58 -18.96 -0.47 1.89
CA ASP A 58 -18.47 0.58 0.99
C ASP A 58 -16.97 0.52 0.80
N ASN A 59 -16.52 1.04 -0.35
CA ASN A 59 -15.12 1.24 -0.70
C ASN A 59 -14.26 -0.04 -0.73
N TRP A 60 -14.88 -1.18 -1.01
CA TRP A 60 -14.17 -2.41 -1.29
C TRP A 60 -13.64 -2.43 -2.72
N PHE A 61 -12.52 -3.10 -2.91
CA PHE A 61 -11.93 -3.32 -4.22
C PHE A 61 -11.30 -4.71 -4.32
N ILE A 62 -11.17 -5.19 -5.54
CA ILE A 62 -10.41 -6.38 -5.89
C ILE A 62 -9.37 -6.01 -6.94
N THR A 63 -8.19 -6.64 -6.89
CA THR A 63 -7.12 -6.40 -7.87
C THR A 63 -6.58 -7.73 -8.37
N VAL A 64 -6.42 -7.85 -9.69
CA VAL A 64 -5.67 -8.94 -10.32
C VAL A 64 -4.36 -8.35 -10.80
N ASN A 65 -3.24 -8.96 -10.39
CA ASN A 65 -1.89 -8.49 -10.68
C ASN A 65 -1.11 -9.54 -11.47
N ALA A 66 -0.24 -9.07 -12.36
CA ALA A 66 0.77 -9.88 -13.03
C ALA A 66 2.08 -9.07 -13.12
N GLY A 67 3.19 -9.75 -13.15
CA GLY A 67 4.48 -9.07 -13.22
C GLY A 67 5.66 -10.01 -12.98
N THR A 68 6.64 -9.54 -12.24
CA THR A 68 7.87 -10.27 -12.02
C THR A 68 8.37 -10.18 -10.58
N PHE A 69 8.98 -11.28 -10.12
CA PHE A 69 9.85 -11.33 -8.95
C PHE A 69 11.30 -11.12 -9.38
N LEU A 70 12.01 -10.30 -8.63
CA LEU A 70 13.45 -10.11 -8.71
C LEU A 70 14.03 -10.56 -7.39
N ASN A 71 14.59 -11.77 -7.34
CA ASN A 71 15.14 -12.30 -6.09
C ASN A 71 16.40 -11.55 -5.68
N TRP A 72 16.54 -11.33 -4.41
CA TRP A 72 17.67 -10.72 -3.76
C TRP A 72 18.13 -11.64 -2.64
N CYS A 73 18.98 -12.57 -3.00
CA CYS A 73 19.56 -13.59 -2.16
C CYS A 73 21.06 -13.62 -2.41
N ASP A 74 21.81 -14.30 -1.55
CA ASP A 74 23.27 -14.40 -1.63
C ASP A 74 23.77 -14.96 -2.95
N ASN A 75 23.02 -15.85 -3.56
CA ASN A 75 23.41 -16.61 -4.75
C ASN A 75 22.86 -16.04 -6.07
N THR A 76 22.43 -14.80 -6.12
CA THR A 76 21.84 -14.20 -7.35
C THR A 76 22.76 -13.23 -8.09
N SER A 77 23.92 -12.89 -7.56
CA SER A 77 24.75 -11.77 -8.04
C SER A 77 25.29 -11.91 -9.47
N ASP A 78 25.45 -13.12 -9.98
CA ASP A 78 26.05 -13.40 -11.30
C ASP A 78 25.05 -13.82 -12.39
N ALA A 79 23.76 -13.98 -12.04
CA ALA A 79 22.73 -14.45 -12.94
C ALA A 79 22.18 -13.34 -13.84
N LYS A 80 22.97 -12.88 -14.81
CA LYS A 80 22.55 -11.85 -15.78
C LYS A 80 21.31 -12.29 -16.56
N GLY A 81 20.20 -11.54 -16.41
CA GLY A 81 18.99 -11.67 -17.21
C GLY A 81 18.00 -12.77 -16.78
N LYS A 82 18.37 -13.72 -15.92
CA LYS A 82 17.46 -14.77 -15.40
C LYS A 82 16.76 -14.38 -14.09
N GLN A 83 16.95 -13.17 -13.61
CA GLN A 83 16.38 -12.68 -12.35
C GLN A 83 14.91 -12.34 -12.47
N PHE A 84 14.40 -12.05 -13.69
CA PHE A 84 13.01 -11.72 -13.94
C PHE A 84 12.16 -12.99 -14.00
N GLN A 85 11.56 -13.35 -12.89
CA GLN A 85 10.72 -14.53 -12.78
C GLN A 85 9.24 -14.13 -12.77
N PRO A 86 8.34 -14.91 -13.42
CA PRO A 86 6.93 -14.57 -13.50
C PRO A 86 6.28 -14.56 -12.11
N ALA A 87 5.37 -13.59 -11.91
CA ALA A 87 4.57 -13.47 -10.72
C ALA A 87 3.13 -13.11 -11.09
N ALA A 88 2.18 -13.65 -10.33
CA ALA A 88 0.76 -13.33 -10.45
C ALA A 88 0.13 -13.27 -9.05
N GLY A 89 -0.88 -12.43 -8.88
CA GLY A 89 -1.52 -12.27 -7.58
C GLY A 89 -2.95 -11.74 -7.68
N LEU A 90 -3.66 -11.99 -6.59
CA LEU A 90 -5.01 -11.51 -6.37
C LEU A 90 -5.05 -10.79 -5.03
N SER A 91 -5.74 -9.66 -4.96
CA SER A 91 -5.93 -8.97 -3.70
C SER A 91 -7.35 -8.46 -3.55
N VAL A 92 -7.81 -8.41 -2.29
CA VAL A 92 -9.06 -7.79 -1.87
C VAL A 92 -8.73 -6.78 -0.79
N GLY A 93 -9.27 -5.58 -0.89
CA GLY A 93 -9.02 -4.54 0.08
C GLY A 93 -10.19 -3.60 0.27
N LYS A 94 -10.05 -2.75 1.28
CA LYS A 94 -11.07 -1.76 1.66
C LYS A 94 -10.38 -0.46 2.04
N TRP A 95 -10.90 0.63 1.50
CA TRP A 95 -10.55 1.97 1.98
C TRP A 95 -11.42 2.32 3.19
N LEU A 96 -10.79 2.63 4.31
CA LEU A 96 -11.43 3.04 5.55
C LEU A 96 -11.67 4.55 5.58
N SER A 97 -10.76 5.28 4.96
CA SER A 97 -10.77 6.73 4.82
C SER A 97 -10.22 7.11 3.43
N PRO A 98 -10.35 8.38 3.00
CA PRO A 98 -9.76 8.83 1.74
C PRO A 98 -8.25 8.64 1.64
N TRP A 99 -7.53 8.54 2.77
CA TRP A 99 -6.08 8.43 2.84
C TRP A 99 -5.58 7.09 3.38
N GLY A 100 -6.42 6.27 4.02
CA GLY A 100 -6.01 5.02 4.65
C GLY A 100 -6.93 3.84 4.36
N GLY A 101 -6.36 2.67 4.17
CA GLY A 101 -7.07 1.43 3.93
C GLY A 101 -6.21 0.22 4.23
N PHE A 102 -6.73 -0.95 3.95
CA PHE A 102 -6.00 -2.21 4.05
C PHE A 102 -6.32 -3.13 2.87
N ARG A 103 -5.44 -4.08 2.63
CA ARG A 103 -5.64 -5.12 1.63
C ARG A 103 -5.06 -6.45 2.13
N VAL A 104 -5.71 -7.55 1.73
CA VAL A 104 -5.16 -8.90 1.81
C VAL A 104 -4.78 -9.31 0.40
N MET A 105 -3.57 -9.79 0.20
CA MET A 105 -3.02 -10.16 -1.10
C MET A 105 -2.40 -11.55 -1.03
N GLY A 106 -2.81 -12.41 -1.96
CA GLY A 106 -2.17 -13.70 -2.24
C GLY A 106 -1.43 -13.62 -3.57
N MET A 107 -0.21 -14.15 -3.62
CA MET A 107 0.61 -14.16 -4.83
C MET A 107 1.27 -15.52 -5.02
N TRP A 108 1.47 -15.86 -6.28
CA TRP A 108 2.35 -16.92 -6.73
C TRP A 108 3.49 -16.31 -7.56
N GLY A 109 4.68 -16.86 -7.39
CA GLY A 109 5.83 -16.46 -8.18
C GLY A 109 6.88 -17.56 -8.23
N ARG A 110 7.93 -17.32 -9.00
CA ARG A 110 9.09 -18.19 -9.07
C ARG A 110 10.30 -17.53 -8.44
N GLY A 111 11.05 -18.30 -7.61
CA GLY A 111 12.39 -17.98 -7.16
C GLY A 111 13.43 -18.53 -8.13
N PHE A 112 14.57 -17.88 -8.21
CA PHE A 112 15.71 -18.29 -9.00
C PHE A 112 16.99 -18.04 -8.21
N GLY A 113 17.84 -19.07 -8.11
CA GLY A 113 19.16 -19.01 -7.51
C GLY A 113 20.22 -19.61 -8.41
N GLN A 114 21.47 -19.25 -8.15
CA GLN A 114 22.64 -19.80 -8.81
C GLN A 114 23.68 -20.14 -7.78
N THR A 115 24.22 -21.35 -7.83
CA THR A 115 25.28 -21.77 -6.91
C THR A 115 26.60 -21.17 -7.29
N TYR A 116 27.40 -20.81 -6.27
CA TYR A 116 28.68 -20.16 -6.44
C TYR A 116 29.79 -21.15 -6.80
N LYS A 117 30.73 -20.73 -7.64
CA LYS A 117 31.98 -21.45 -7.95
C LYS A 117 32.87 -21.58 -6.68
N PRO A 118 33.67 -22.64 -6.55
CA PRO A 118 34.43 -23.24 -7.66
C PRO A 118 33.97 -24.63 -8.14
N VAL A 119 32.90 -25.19 -7.61
CA VAL A 119 32.61 -26.59 -7.87
C VAL A 119 31.55 -26.83 -8.95
N LEU A 120 30.52 -26.02 -9.06
CA LEU A 120 29.48 -26.18 -10.09
C LEU A 120 28.72 -24.87 -10.33
N ASP A 121 28.69 -24.41 -11.58
CA ASP A 121 27.88 -23.31 -12.08
C ASP A 121 26.48 -23.84 -12.45
N ARG A 122 25.64 -24.11 -11.45
CA ARG A 122 24.27 -24.61 -11.67
C ARG A 122 23.24 -23.61 -11.20
N THR A 123 22.19 -23.47 -11.99
CA THR A 123 21.02 -22.68 -11.68
C THR A 123 19.89 -23.56 -11.16
N TYR A 124 19.15 -23.07 -10.20
CA TYR A 124 17.99 -23.74 -9.64
C TYR A 124 16.81 -22.78 -9.51
N ASN A 125 15.62 -23.31 -9.42
CA ASN A 125 14.42 -22.53 -9.22
C ASN A 125 13.47 -23.24 -8.25
N TRP A 126 12.60 -22.44 -7.64
CA TRP A 126 11.54 -22.91 -6.76
C TRP A 126 10.28 -22.09 -7.00
N ASN A 127 9.15 -22.58 -6.52
CA ASN A 127 7.91 -21.83 -6.53
C ASN A 127 7.69 -21.18 -5.15
N VAL A 128 7.07 -20.02 -5.16
CA VAL A 128 6.69 -19.28 -3.96
C VAL A 128 5.20 -18.99 -4.01
N VAL A 129 4.50 -19.32 -2.94
CA VAL A 129 3.15 -18.81 -2.69
C VAL A 129 3.21 -17.97 -1.42
N ASN A 130 2.66 -16.78 -1.47
CA ASN A 130 2.66 -15.91 -0.31
C ASN A 130 1.29 -15.28 -0.05
N GLY A 131 1.09 -14.87 1.19
CA GLY A 131 -0.08 -14.14 1.65
C GLY A 131 0.33 -12.99 2.56
N TYR A 132 -0.09 -11.77 2.24
CA TYR A 132 0.22 -10.55 2.97
C TYR A 132 -1.04 -9.79 3.37
N ILE A 133 -0.98 -9.17 4.54
CA ILE A 133 -1.93 -8.15 4.98
C ILE A 133 -1.18 -6.82 4.94
N ASP A 134 -1.62 -5.91 4.08
CA ASP A 134 -0.99 -4.62 3.90
C ASP A 134 -1.87 -3.49 4.45
N ALA A 135 -1.26 -2.56 5.18
CA ALA A 135 -1.77 -1.22 5.36
C ALA A 135 -1.46 -0.39 4.10
N MET A 136 -2.42 0.41 3.67
CA MET A 136 -2.32 1.24 2.48
C MET A 136 -2.51 2.71 2.84
N PHE A 137 -1.62 3.58 2.37
CA PHE A 137 -1.66 5.01 2.62
C PHE A 137 -1.65 5.77 1.30
N ASN A 138 -2.74 6.49 1.00
CA ASN A 138 -2.81 7.33 -0.19
C ASN A 138 -2.09 8.66 0.07
N LEU A 139 -0.84 8.76 -0.41
CA LEU A 139 0.03 9.91 -0.18
C LEU A 139 -0.50 11.18 -0.84
N HIS A 140 -1.10 11.06 -2.04
CA HIS A 140 -1.72 12.21 -2.70
C HIS A 140 -2.90 12.80 -1.92
N ASN A 141 -3.71 11.95 -1.30
CA ASN A 141 -4.84 12.41 -0.50
C ASN A 141 -4.40 12.92 0.88
N LEU A 142 -3.33 12.33 1.42
CA LEU A 142 -2.76 12.73 2.71
C LEU A 142 -2.16 14.15 2.66
N PHE A 143 -1.37 14.45 1.60
CA PHE A 143 -0.66 15.72 1.48
C PHE A 143 -1.38 16.76 0.61
N GLY A 144 -2.12 16.33 -0.39
CA GLY A 144 -2.77 17.21 -1.37
C GLY A 144 -4.30 17.27 -1.25
N GLY A 145 -4.85 16.77 -0.14
CA GLY A 145 -6.29 16.67 0.08
C GLY A 145 -7.00 15.72 -0.90
N TYR A 146 -8.20 15.33 -0.55
CA TYR A 146 -8.99 14.42 -1.36
C TYR A 146 -9.64 15.14 -2.56
N LYS A 147 -9.54 14.53 -3.75
CA LYS A 147 -10.23 14.94 -4.98
C LYS A 147 -10.89 13.72 -5.62
N GLU A 148 -12.24 13.77 -5.79
CA GLU A 148 -13.04 12.66 -6.31
C GLU A 148 -12.56 12.19 -7.70
N ASN A 149 -12.20 13.11 -8.59
CA ASN A 149 -11.86 12.82 -9.99
C ASN A 149 -10.35 12.81 -10.26
N ARG A 150 -9.53 12.51 -9.26
CA ARG A 150 -8.09 12.45 -9.46
C ARG A 150 -7.72 11.26 -10.36
N PHE A 151 -7.07 11.56 -11.48
CA PHE A 151 -6.62 10.57 -12.45
C PHE A 151 -5.47 9.71 -11.94
N PHE A 152 -4.46 10.34 -11.33
CA PHE A 152 -3.25 9.71 -10.84
C PHE A 152 -3.11 9.82 -9.33
N GLN A 153 -2.78 8.71 -8.69
CA GLN A 153 -2.56 8.63 -7.24
C GLN A 153 -1.32 7.80 -6.93
N VAL A 154 -0.56 8.20 -5.91
CA VAL A 154 0.54 7.40 -5.34
C VAL A 154 0.15 6.98 -3.94
N MET A 155 0.39 5.71 -3.65
CA MET A 155 0.10 5.08 -2.37
C MET A 155 1.36 4.41 -1.85
N ALA A 156 1.57 4.46 -0.55
CA ALA A 156 2.54 3.62 0.15
C ALA A 156 1.83 2.40 0.71
N ILE A 157 2.53 1.28 0.74
CA ILE A 157 2.08 0.05 1.37
C ILE A 157 3.10 -0.43 2.38
N ALA A 158 2.62 -1.00 3.48
CA ALA A 158 3.43 -1.71 4.47
C ALA A 158 2.64 -2.89 4.99
N GLY A 159 3.24 -4.08 5.05
CA GLY A 159 2.53 -5.29 5.40
C GLY A 159 3.39 -6.36 6.04
N ILE A 160 2.71 -7.33 6.61
CA ILE A 160 3.28 -8.57 7.14
C ILE A 160 2.59 -9.75 6.48
N GLY A 161 3.31 -10.84 6.33
CA GLY A 161 2.74 -12.01 5.69
C GLY A 161 3.60 -13.25 5.87
N VAL A 162 3.16 -14.30 5.22
CA VAL A 162 3.86 -15.58 5.19
C VAL A 162 4.15 -15.98 3.76
N GLU A 163 5.30 -16.59 3.55
CA GLU A 163 5.71 -17.14 2.26
C GLU A 163 6.01 -18.63 2.41
N HIS A 164 5.52 -19.40 1.45
CA HIS A 164 5.75 -20.85 1.37
C HIS A 164 6.49 -21.17 0.08
N MET A 165 7.67 -21.77 0.22
CA MET A 165 8.51 -22.21 -0.88
C MET A 165 8.34 -23.70 -1.10
N PHE A 166 8.28 -24.12 -2.38
CA PHE A 166 8.10 -25.53 -2.74
C PHE A 166 8.60 -25.82 -4.16
N GLY A 167 8.79 -27.12 -4.46
CA GLY A 167 9.14 -27.58 -5.80
C GLY A 167 10.50 -27.08 -6.27
N PHE A 168 11.50 -27.17 -5.41
CA PHE A 168 12.89 -26.90 -5.77
C PHE A 168 13.33 -27.86 -6.87
N SER A 169 13.89 -27.32 -7.94
CA SER A 169 14.42 -28.13 -9.03
C SER A 169 15.70 -28.81 -8.59
N ASP A 170 15.79 -30.15 -8.85
CA ASP A 170 17.02 -30.95 -8.61
C ASP A 170 17.33 -31.21 -7.11
N GLU A 171 16.33 -31.63 -6.32
CA GLU A 171 16.45 -31.93 -4.88
C GLU A 171 17.61 -32.87 -4.53
N SER A 172 17.96 -33.83 -5.40
CA SER A 172 19.06 -34.78 -5.13
C SER A 172 20.43 -34.11 -4.97
N TRP A 173 20.61 -32.97 -5.60
CA TRP A 173 21.82 -32.21 -5.57
C TRP A 173 21.94 -31.34 -4.31
N TYR A 174 20.84 -30.80 -3.81
CA TYR A 174 20.79 -29.96 -2.61
C TYR A 174 21.24 -30.70 -1.35
N LYS A 175 20.86 -31.96 -1.20
CA LYS A 175 21.25 -32.80 -0.07
C LYS A 175 22.77 -32.94 0.10
N ASN A 176 23.52 -32.76 -0.97
CA ASN A 176 25.00 -32.88 -0.95
C ASN A 176 25.70 -31.54 -0.60
N TYR A 177 24.98 -30.41 -0.58
CA TYR A 177 25.56 -29.06 -0.40
C TYR A 177 24.95 -28.24 0.73
N ASN A 178 24.37 -28.88 1.74
CA ASN A 178 23.75 -28.24 2.90
C ASN A 178 22.62 -27.23 2.58
N VAL A 179 21.98 -27.35 1.43
CA VAL A 179 20.79 -26.57 1.13
C VAL A 179 19.63 -27.12 1.94
N ASN A 180 19.16 -26.36 2.89
CA ASN A 180 18.05 -26.76 3.76
C ASN A 180 16.70 -26.44 3.11
N THR A 181 16.12 -27.42 2.42
CA THR A 181 14.78 -27.32 1.83
C THR A 181 13.66 -27.59 2.84
N GLU A 182 13.95 -27.81 4.12
CA GLU A 182 12.98 -28.17 5.14
C GLU A 182 12.25 -26.95 5.73
N LYS A 183 12.85 -25.76 5.70
CA LYS A 183 12.21 -24.52 6.15
C LYS A 183 11.44 -23.88 5.01
N ASN A 184 10.23 -24.37 4.75
CA ASN A 184 9.42 -23.96 3.61
C ASN A 184 8.46 -22.80 3.92
N ASN A 185 8.36 -22.37 5.18
CA ASN A 185 7.44 -21.31 5.62
C ASN A 185 8.21 -20.21 6.31
N LEU A 186 8.15 -18.99 5.78
CA LEU A 186 8.83 -17.83 6.32
C LEU A 186 7.85 -16.71 6.62
N LEU A 187 8.12 -15.99 7.71
CA LEU A 187 7.48 -14.73 7.98
C LEU A 187 8.17 -13.64 7.15
N GLY A 188 7.38 -12.80 6.49
CA GLY A 188 7.89 -11.72 5.67
C GLY A 188 7.33 -10.35 6.05
N PHE A 189 8.15 -9.33 5.85
CA PHE A 189 7.75 -7.93 5.90
C PHE A 189 7.77 -7.36 4.50
N ARG A 190 6.72 -6.62 4.14
CA ARG A 190 6.62 -5.98 2.83
C ARG A 190 6.45 -4.48 2.96
N THR A 191 7.14 -3.74 2.09
CA THR A 191 6.93 -2.30 1.91
C THR A 191 7.04 -1.95 0.43
N GLY A 192 6.35 -0.91 0.01
CA GLY A 192 6.39 -0.53 -1.40
C GLY A 192 5.60 0.73 -1.74
N LEU A 193 5.63 1.05 -3.02
CA LEU A 193 4.88 2.13 -3.62
C LEU A 193 3.98 1.58 -4.73
N LEU A 194 2.81 2.17 -4.84
CA LEU A 194 1.80 1.83 -5.81
C LEU A 194 1.31 3.09 -6.50
N ALA A 195 1.49 3.16 -7.82
CA ALA A 195 0.93 4.19 -8.67
C ALA A 195 -0.40 3.69 -9.26
N SER A 196 -1.48 4.46 -9.09
CA SER A 196 -2.82 4.11 -9.57
C SER A 196 -3.30 5.13 -10.59
N PHE A 197 -3.72 4.64 -11.75
CA PHE A 197 -4.26 5.43 -12.86
C PHE A 197 -5.74 5.10 -13.02
N ARG A 198 -6.62 6.05 -12.80
CA ARG A 198 -8.06 5.86 -12.97
C ARG A 198 -8.39 5.74 -14.46
N LEU A 199 -8.98 4.63 -14.85
CA LEU A 199 -9.49 4.42 -16.21
C LEU A 199 -10.96 4.79 -16.33
N ARG A 200 -11.77 4.38 -15.33
CA ARG A 200 -13.21 4.68 -15.19
C ARG A 200 -13.59 4.81 -13.71
N HIS A 201 -14.84 5.12 -13.41
CA HIS A 201 -15.32 5.22 -12.03
C HIS A 201 -15.04 3.95 -11.20
N ALA A 202 -15.27 2.79 -11.79
CA ALA A 202 -15.07 1.49 -11.15
C ALA A 202 -13.69 0.86 -11.42
N LEU A 203 -12.93 1.34 -12.43
CA LEU A 203 -11.72 0.67 -12.92
C LEU A 203 -10.50 1.56 -12.78
N ALA A 204 -9.39 0.97 -12.34
CA ALA A 204 -8.08 1.62 -12.33
C ALA A 204 -6.98 0.62 -12.72
N LEU A 205 -5.91 1.13 -13.30
CA LEU A 205 -4.66 0.42 -13.53
C LEU A 205 -3.69 0.77 -12.41
N ASN A 206 -3.10 -0.24 -11.80
CA ASN A 206 -2.07 -0.08 -10.78
C ASN A 206 -0.72 -0.55 -11.29
N VAL A 207 0.34 0.17 -10.92
CA VAL A 207 1.73 -0.26 -11.07
C VAL A 207 2.33 -0.26 -9.68
N GLU A 208 2.78 -1.42 -9.22
CA GLU A 208 3.31 -1.63 -7.88
C GLU A 208 4.78 -2.04 -7.94
N ALA A 209 5.59 -1.40 -7.10
CA ALA A 209 6.94 -1.80 -6.78
C ALA A 209 7.03 -2.02 -5.28
N SER A 210 7.30 -3.25 -4.86
CA SER A 210 7.40 -3.62 -3.44
C SER A 210 8.61 -4.49 -3.16
N VAL A 211 9.15 -4.38 -1.95
CA VAL A 211 10.25 -5.18 -1.43
C VAL A 211 9.72 -6.06 -0.32
N ASN A 212 9.96 -7.34 -0.42
CA ASN A 212 9.71 -8.32 0.63
C ASN A 212 11.03 -8.69 1.29
N CYS A 213 11.08 -8.56 2.61
CA CYS A 213 12.22 -8.94 3.44
C CYS A 213 11.84 -10.20 4.21
N LEU A 214 12.68 -11.23 4.12
CA LEU A 214 12.48 -12.56 4.65
C LEU A 214 13.71 -13.00 5.46
N ASP A 215 13.60 -14.11 6.16
CA ASP A 215 14.73 -14.76 6.81
C ASP A 215 15.70 -15.29 5.75
N ASP A 216 17.00 -15.39 6.09
CA ASP A 216 18.13 -15.93 5.32
C ASP A 216 17.91 -17.34 4.74
N SER A 217 16.85 -18.01 5.11
CA SER A 217 16.50 -19.34 4.58
C SER A 217 15.61 -19.32 3.32
N TYR A 218 15.36 -18.15 2.73
CA TYR A 218 14.45 -17.99 1.58
C TYR A 218 14.92 -18.72 0.32
N ASP A 219 16.22 -18.74 0.04
CA ASP A 219 16.78 -19.46 -1.10
C ASP A 219 17.27 -20.87 -0.74
N GLY A 220 17.08 -21.30 0.50
CA GLY A 220 17.51 -22.59 1.04
C GLY A 220 18.98 -22.64 1.47
N VAL A 221 19.71 -21.54 1.37
CA VAL A 221 21.11 -21.41 1.81
C VAL A 221 21.18 -20.45 2.97
N THR A 222 21.71 -20.87 4.10
CA THR A 222 21.98 -19.99 5.24
C THR A 222 23.42 -19.50 5.19
N SER A 223 23.60 -18.18 5.22
CA SER A 223 24.91 -17.53 5.17
C SER A 223 25.11 -16.58 6.36
N ASP A 224 26.19 -15.80 6.32
CA ASP A 224 26.45 -14.73 7.31
C ASP A 224 25.51 -13.50 7.14
N HIS A 225 24.70 -13.45 6.09
CA HIS A 225 23.71 -12.41 5.85
C HIS A 225 22.39 -12.79 6.53
N LYS A 226 21.79 -11.86 7.24
CA LYS A 226 20.60 -12.11 8.08
C LYS A 226 19.27 -12.03 7.35
N TRP A 227 19.24 -11.54 6.12
CA TRP A 227 18.01 -11.20 5.41
C TRP A 227 18.12 -11.47 3.92
N ASP A 228 17.22 -12.28 3.45
CA ASP A 228 16.93 -12.49 2.04
C ASP A 228 15.64 -11.77 1.63
N GLY A 229 15.36 -11.78 0.34
CA GLY A 229 14.10 -11.22 -0.12
C GLY A 229 13.94 -11.16 -1.63
N HIS A 230 12.88 -10.50 -2.03
CA HIS A 230 12.62 -10.24 -3.44
C HIS A 230 11.93 -8.90 -3.64
N VAL A 231 12.15 -8.32 -4.80
CA VAL A 231 11.44 -7.14 -5.29
C VAL A 231 10.33 -7.58 -6.23
N ASN A 232 9.14 -7.09 -6.02
CA ASN A 232 8.00 -7.31 -6.91
C ASN A 232 7.80 -6.08 -7.77
N LEU A 233 7.69 -6.29 -9.08
CA LEU A 233 7.23 -5.28 -10.03
C LEU A 233 5.96 -5.81 -10.68
N LEU A 234 4.82 -5.22 -10.35
CA LEU A 234 3.51 -5.72 -10.73
C LEU A 234 2.69 -4.66 -11.46
N VAL A 235 1.93 -5.10 -12.43
CA VAL A 235 0.87 -4.33 -13.07
C VAL A 235 -0.45 -5.02 -12.74
N GLY A 236 -1.45 -4.26 -12.31
CA GLY A 236 -2.72 -4.81 -11.88
C GLY A 236 -3.92 -4.00 -12.35
N LEU A 237 -5.01 -4.72 -12.58
CA LEU A 237 -6.31 -4.13 -12.85
C LEU A 237 -7.15 -4.16 -11.56
N VAL A 238 -7.60 -2.98 -11.14
CA VAL A 238 -8.42 -2.78 -9.94
C VAL A 238 -9.86 -2.59 -10.34
N TYR A 239 -10.75 -3.34 -9.72
CA TYR A 239 -12.18 -3.11 -9.76
C TYR A 239 -12.68 -2.64 -8.38
N ARG A 240 -13.33 -1.47 -8.35
CA ARG A 240 -13.95 -0.90 -7.15
C ARG A 240 -15.43 -1.25 -7.14
N PHE A 241 -15.87 -1.90 -6.06
CA PHE A 241 -17.27 -2.26 -5.90
C PHE A 241 -18.14 -1.01 -5.70
N LYS A 242 -19.41 -1.16 -6.04
CA LYS A 242 -20.39 -0.10 -5.87
C LYS A 242 -20.75 0.09 -4.39
N ASN A 243 -20.68 1.29 -3.92
CA ASN A 243 -21.09 1.70 -2.57
C ASN A 243 -22.63 1.71 -2.43
N HIS A 244 -23.11 1.85 -1.20
CA HIS A 244 -24.55 1.94 -0.92
C HIS A 244 -25.21 3.16 -1.57
N ASP A 245 -24.47 4.26 -1.79
CA ASP A 245 -24.92 5.49 -2.44
C ASP A 245 -24.83 5.44 -3.97
N GLY A 246 -24.41 4.30 -4.54
CA GLY A 246 -24.27 4.11 -5.98
C GLY A 246 -22.93 4.55 -6.55
N THR A 247 -22.02 5.13 -5.75
CA THR A 247 -20.67 5.55 -6.16
C THR A 247 -19.67 4.40 -6.04
N HIS A 248 -18.42 4.64 -6.47
CA HIS A 248 -17.29 3.69 -6.32
C HIS A 248 -16.14 4.27 -5.49
N GLN A 249 -16.42 5.35 -4.76
CA GLN A 249 -15.40 6.10 -4.00
C GLN A 249 -16.07 6.95 -2.93
N PHE A 250 -15.26 7.58 -2.08
CA PHE A 250 -15.76 8.54 -1.10
C PHE A 250 -16.41 9.72 -1.77
N THR A 251 -17.50 10.19 -1.18
CA THR A 251 -18.24 11.36 -1.59
C THR A 251 -18.37 12.33 -0.43
N PHE A 252 -18.54 13.62 -0.75
CA PHE A 252 -18.76 14.67 0.22
C PHE A 252 -20.14 15.26 0.03
N THR A 253 -20.85 15.48 1.13
CA THR A 253 -22.06 16.28 1.15
C THR A 253 -21.70 17.69 1.65
N ARG A 254 -22.25 18.71 1.01
CA ARG A 254 -22.24 20.06 1.57
C ARG A 254 -23.23 20.11 2.71
N ARG A 255 -22.76 20.41 3.90
CA ARG A 255 -23.61 20.68 5.04
C ARG A 255 -24.11 22.14 4.89
N ASP A 256 -25.38 22.30 4.61
CA ASP A 256 -26.03 23.59 4.61
C ASP A 256 -26.34 23.91 6.07
N GLN A 257 -25.43 24.63 6.74
CA GLN A 257 -25.52 24.93 8.17
C GLN A 257 -26.80 25.79 8.45
N ASP A 258 -27.14 26.69 7.52
CA ASP A 258 -28.30 27.55 7.64
C ASP A 258 -29.60 26.74 7.70
N LYS A 259 -29.66 25.63 6.98
CA LYS A 259 -30.79 24.70 7.02
C LYS A 259 -30.91 23.94 8.35
N TYR A 260 -29.78 23.55 8.91
CA TYR A 260 -29.76 22.89 10.22
C TYR A 260 -30.15 23.85 11.35
N ASP A 261 -29.71 25.09 11.30
CA ASP A 261 -30.02 26.10 12.29
C ASP A 261 -31.49 26.53 12.20
N ALA A 262 -32.02 26.64 11.00
CA ALA A 262 -33.46 26.89 10.78
C ALA A 262 -34.33 25.73 11.31
N LEU A 263 -33.93 24.47 11.05
CA LEU A 263 -34.62 23.27 11.55
C LEU A 263 -34.61 23.18 13.08
N ASN A 264 -33.43 23.45 13.68
CA ASN A 264 -33.26 23.47 15.13
C ASN A 264 -34.08 24.60 15.79
N ALA A 265 -34.19 25.76 15.16
CA ALA A 265 -35.00 26.85 15.63
C ALA A 265 -36.53 26.52 15.57
N GLU A 266 -36.91 25.70 14.58
CA GLU A 266 -38.33 25.25 14.44
C GLU A 266 -38.68 24.15 15.46
N VAL A 267 -37.74 23.24 15.75
CA VAL A 267 -37.93 22.15 16.74
C VAL A 267 -37.92 22.67 18.19
N ASN A 268 -37.25 23.80 18.46
CA ASN A 268 -37.16 24.40 19.78
C ASN A 268 -38.23 25.50 20.02
N ARG A 269 -39.18 25.66 19.13
CA ARG A 269 -40.39 26.50 19.31
C ARG A 269 -41.53 25.71 19.89
#